data_35b2acf4f0850467ab5c03c060b92364
#
_entry.id   35b2acf4f0850467ab5c03c060b92364
#
_cell.length_a   1.000
_cell.length_b   1.000
_cell.length_c   1.000
_cell.angle_alpha   90.00
_cell.angle_beta   90.00
_cell.angle_gamma   90.00
#
_symmetry.space_group_name_H-M   'P 1'
#
loop_
_entity.id
_entity.type
_entity.pdbx_description
1 polymer ?
#
loop_
_entity_poly.entity_id
_entity_poly.type
_entity_poly.pdbx_seq_one_letter_code
_entity_poly.pdbx_strand_id
1 'polypeptide(L)'
;MRGKRMRLAAACLFAVLAFGALGGTAHAKDGDRDGSRTGADVTNLIPADKQATQEEPTLQDVASATEKNRIAVNLEWLMVGGILVLFMQAGFALVETGFTRAKNASHTMMMNLVIFALGVVGWFVCGYAFMFGSTDQHGLLGLTALGAPWHLGDWNLLAHSGFFLTGKAYDVSVMGFFFFQLVFMDATATIPTGAMAERWKFRSFCIWGLFASMLLYPVFGNWVWGGGWLSQLGVLGPKWGHGAVDFAGSGVVHAMGGVAAFWGAKILGPRIGKFDRDGKARAIPGHHIPMAMLGTFILLVGWMGFNGGSTFAGTDFRLTVVITNTILASAAGCLVCMLIMWKAFGKPDPSMTANGLLAGLVAITAPCAFVAPWAALVIGAVAGALVVAVVLVVERVFKVDDPVGAVAVHGANGLWGVLAVGLFADGSYGAGLNGVAGGVKGLFYGDAGQFMAQLTDAIVLVVFCSIMTIAFFKLLDRFGGMRSDEAAEIAGLDGPEMGAMAYPDFLEAQGAVFSGAPHGGPPSAGNLREELGR
;
A
#
# COMPACT_ATOMS: atom_id res chain seq x y z
N MET A 1 35.88 8.89 7.70
CA MET A 1 34.45 9.19 7.98
C MET A 1 33.46 8.09 7.56
N ARG A 2 33.73 7.28 6.54
CA ARG A 2 32.86 6.14 6.10
C ARG A 2 32.61 5.06 7.18
N GLY A 3 33.62 4.68 7.97
CA GLY A 3 33.49 3.62 8.98
C GLY A 3 32.60 3.97 10.19
N LYS A 4 32.49 5.24 10.60
CA LYS A 4 31.60 5.67 11.69
C LYS A 4 30.12 5.66 11.28
N ARG A 5 29.82 5.94 10.00
CA ARG A 5 28.45 5.97 9.48
C ARG A 5 27.85 4.57 9.28
N MET A 6 28.68 3.61 8.87
CA MET A 6 28.28 2.19 8.76
C MET A 6 28.01 1.57 10.14
N ARG A 7 28.77 1.97 11.18
CA ARG A 7 28.56 1.51 12.56
C ARG A 7 27.27 2.07 13.17
N LEU A 8 26.81 3.26 12.78
CA LEU A 8 25.55 3.84 13.27
C LEU A 8 24.32 3.13 12.65
N ALA A 9 24.35 2.84 11.35
CA ALA A 9 23.29 2.07 10.69
C ALA A 9 23.20 0.62 11.20
N ALA A 10 24.36 -0.01 11.42
CA ALA A 10 24.43 -1.32 12.05
C ALA A 10 23.98 -1.28 13.52
N ALA A 11 24.27 -0.21 14.26
CA ALA A 11 23.84 -0.04 15.64
C ALA A 11 22.32 0.18 15.75
N CYS A 12 21.70 0.90 14.80
CA CYS A 12 20.24 1.05 14.75
C CYS A 12 19.56 -0.30 14.41
N LEU A 13 20.12 -1.07 13.46
CA LEU A 13 19.61 -2.40 13.13
C LEU A 13 19.83 -3.39 14.31
N PHE A 14 20.98 -3.29 15.01
CA PHE A 14 21.29 -4.10 16.18
C PHE A 14 20.44 -3.71 17.40
N ALA A 15 20.12 -2.42 17.58
CA ALA A 15 19.23 -1.96 18.64
C ALA A 15 17.80 -2.48 18.42
N VAL A 16 17.31 -2.50 17.18
CA VAL A 16 16.01 -3.09 16.82
C VAL A 16 16.00 -4.61 17.06
N LEU A 17 17.08 -5.30 16.70
CA LEU A 17 17.24 -6.74 16.95
C LEU A 17 17.44 -7.07 18.44
N ALA A 18 18.11 -6.20 19.20
CA ALA A 18 18.31 -6.36 20.64
C ALA A 18 17.05 -6.08 21.46
N PHE A 19 16.16 -5.16 21.02
CA PHE A 19 14.85 -4.99 21.62
C PHE A 19 13.97 -6.23 21.45
N GLY A 20 14.10 -6.95 20.33
CA GLY A 20 13.43 -8.24 20.11
C GLY A 20 13.94 -9.37 21.01
N ALA A 21 15.24 -9.35 21.34
CA ALA A 21 15.83 -10.36 22.22
C ALA A 21 15.51 -10.15 23.71
N LEU A 22 15.07 -8.95 24.11
CA LEU A 22 14.64 -8.64 25.47
C LEU A 22 13.13 -8.90 25.69
N GLY A 23 12.36 -9.15 24.62
CA GLY A 23 11.01 -9.71 24.69
C GLY A 23 11.10 -11.16 25.12
N GLY A 24 11.13 -11.37 26.44
CA GLY A 24 11.40 -12.65 27.08
C GLY A 24 10.74 -13.84 26.43
N THR A 25 11.30 -14.99 26.59
CA THR A 25 10.76 -16.32 26.35
C THR A 25 9.38 -16.51 27.00
N ALA A 26 8.38 -15.75 26.55
CA ALA A 26 6.99 -16.02 26.84
C ALA A 26 6.67 -17.32 26.12
N HIS A 27 6.51 -18.38 26.87
CA HIS A 27 6.10 -19.67 26.35
C HIS A 27 4.84 -19.50 25.50
N ALA A 28 4.97 -19.76 24.23
CA ALA A 28 3.90 -19.71 23.24
C ALA A 28 2.89 -20.85 23.48
N LYS A 29 2.20 -20.84 24.64
CA LYS A 29 1.22 -21.90 24.98
C LYS A 29 -0.22 -21.59 24.57
N ASP A 30 -0.50 -20.36 24.12
CA ASP A 30 -1.89 -19.89 23.96
C ASP A 30 -2.37 -19.72 22.50
N GLY A 31 -1.48 -19.78 21.49
CA GLY A 31 -1.84 -19.70 20.07
C GLY A 31 -2.30 -21.04 19.49
N ASP A 32 -3.19 -20.99 18.48
CA ASP A 32 -3.62 -22.17 17.71
C ASP A 32 -2.65 -22.38 16.53
N ARG A 33 -1.53 -23.06 16.80
CA ARG A 33 -0.39 -23.15 15.90
C ARG A 33 -0.67 -23.92 14.62
N ASP A 34 -1.51 -24.93 14.70
CA ASP A 34 -1.85 -25.85 13.61
C ASP A 34 -3.28 -25.66 13.08
N GLY A 35 -4.04 -24.73 13.66
CA GLY A 35 -5.41 -24.46 13.26
C GLY A 35 -6.43 -25.49 13.74
N SER A 36 -6.02 -26.47 14.54
CA SER A 36 -6.89 -27.56 14.96
C SER A 36 -8.07 -27.10 15.84
N ARG A 37 -7.91 -25.97 16.54
CA ARG A 37 -8.98 -25.37 17.35
C ARG A 37 -9.84 -24.40 16.53
N THR A 38 -9.24 -23.67 15.59
CA THR A 38 -9.89 -22.62 14.80
C THR A 38 -10.59 -23.18 13.57
N GLY A 39 -9.97 -24.14 12.88
CA GLY A 39 -10.45 -24.72 11.64
C GLY A 39 -10.65 -26.23 11.70
N ALA A 40 -11.00 -26.81 10.55
CA ALA A 40 -11.00 -28.25 10.37
C ALA A 40 -9.55 -28.76 10.17
N ASP A 41 -9.11 -29.68 11.01
CA ASP A 41 -7.83 -30.34 10.85
C ASP A 41 -7.94 -31.42 9.76
N VAL A 42 -7.37 -31.15 8.58
CA VAL A 42 -7.33 -32.12 7.46
C VAL A 42 -6.46 -33.34 7.77
N THR A 43 -5.56 -33.25 8.74
CA THR A 43 -4.68 -34.36 9.14
C THR A 43 -5.36 -35.34 10.09
N ASN A 44 -6.45 -34.89 10.74
CA ASN A 44 -7.31 -35.70 11.61
C ASN A 44 -8.61 -36.10 10.89
N LEU A 45 -8.52 -36.51 9.63
CA LEU A 45 -9.63 -37.21 8.99
C LEU A 45 -9.99 -38.41 9.89
N ILE A 46 -11.18 -38.36 10.49
CA ILE A 46 -11.68 -39.46 11.30
C ILE A 46 -11.63 -40.72 10.42
N PRO A 47 -10.85 -41.75 10.77
CA PRO A 47 -10.82 -42.98 9.99
C PRO A 47 -12.24 -43.50 9.78
N ALA A 48 -12.52 -44.02 8.59
CA ALA A 48 -13.88 -44.45 8.22
C ALA A 48 -14.49 -45.49 9.20
N ASP A 49 -13.65 -46.30 9.85
CA ASP A 49 -14.02 -47.25 10.91
C ASP A 49 -14.45 -46.58 12.22
N LYS A 50 -14.01 -45.34 12.49
CA LYS A 50 -14.42 -44.55 13.66
C LYS A 50 -15.66 -43.67 13.39
N GLN A 51 -15.94 -43.35 12.14
CA GLN A 51 -17.15 -42.59 11.77
C GLN A 51 -18.44 -43.38 12.09
N ALA A 52 -18.41 -44.71 12.02
CA ALA A 52 -19.54 -45.58 12.28
C ALA A 52 -19.89 -45.74 13.79
N THR A 53 -19.03 -45.30 14.69
CA THR A 53 -19.21 -45.39 16.16
C THR A 53 -19.49 -44.06 16.84
N GLN A 54 -19.61 -42.97 16.06
CA GLN A 54 -19.89 -41.65 16.61
C GLN A 54 -21.38 -41.57 16.99
N GLU A 55 -21.69 -41.25 18.24
CA GLU A 55 -23.02 -40.88 18.69
C GLU A 55 -23.62 -39.83 17.76
N GLU A 56 -24.93 -39.81 17.59
CA GLU A 56 -25.58 -38.79 16.77
C GLU A 56 -25.11 -37.40 17.18
N PRO A 57 -24.62 -36.56 16.22
CA PRO A 57 -24.06 -35.26 16.54
C PRO A 57 -25.09 -34.38 17.23
N THR A 58 -24.71 -33.74 18.32
CA THR A 58 -25.56 -32.78 19.02
C THR A 58 -25.69 -31.49 18.19
N LEU A 59 -26.74 -30.69 18.48
CA LEU A 59 -26.88 -29.36 17.89
C LEU A 59 -25.64 -28.47 18.14
N GLN A 60 -24.94 -28.68 19.27
CA GLN A 60 -23.74 -27.95 19.61
C GLN A 60 -22.56 -28.37 18.72
N ASP A 61 -22.43 -29.65 18.40
CA ASP A 61 -21.39 -30.16 17.50
C ASP A 61 -21.58 -29.60 16.09
N VAL A 62 -22.83 -29.59 15.60
CA VAL A 62 -23.18 -29.03 14.29
C VAL A 62 -22.92 -27.51 14.26
N ALA A 63 -23.31 -26.78 15.31
CA ALA A 63 -23.06 -25.34 15.40
C ALA A 63 -21.58 -25.04 15.43
N SER A 64 -20.77 -25.78 16.20
CA SER A 64 -19.32 -25.63 16.27
C SER A 64 -18.66 -25.94 14.91
N ALA A 65 -19.07 -27.02 14.23
CA ALA A 65 -18.56 -27.35 12.90
C ALA A 65 -18.91 -26.28 11.87
N THR A 66 -20.13 -25.74 11.94
CA THR A 66 -20.56 -24.64 11.04
C THR A 66 -19.75 -23.37 11.26
N GLU A 67 -19.46 -23.02 12.51
CA GLU A 67 -18.61 -21.86 12.83
C GLU A 67 -17.19 -22.04 12.33
N LYS A 68 -16.57 -23.20 12.56
CA LYS A 68 -15.23 -23.52 12.05
C LYS A 68 -15.17 -23.45 10.52
N ASN A 69 -16.16 -24.00 9.82
CA ASN A 69 -16.24 -23.91 8.37
C ASN A 69 -16.37 -22.47 7.88
N ARG A 70 -17.17 -21.64 8.58
CA ARG A 70 -17.30 -20.21 8.26
C ARG A 70 -15.96 -19.49 8.39
N ILE A 71 -15.24 -19.70 9.49
CA ILE A 71 -13.91 -19.12 9.71
C ILE A 71 -12.93 -19.61 8.63
N ALA A 72 -12.94 -20.88 8.27
CA ALA A 72 -12.08 -21.44 7.23
C ALA A 72 -12.31 -20.77 5.87
N VAL A 73 -13.58 -20.63 5.43
CA VAL A 73 -13.94 -19.93 4.18
C VAL A 73 -13.53 -18.46 4.22
N ASN A 74 -13.66 -17.80 5.36
CA ASN A 74 -13.25 -16.42 5.52
C ASN A 74 -11.73 -16.27 5.43
N LEU A 75 -10.96 -17.16 6.06
CA LEU A 75 -9.49 -17.16 5.97
C LEU A 75 -9.02 -17.50 4.55
N GLU A 76 -9.67 -18.45 3.86
CA GLU A 76 -9.36 -18.74 2.45
C GLU A 76 -9.56 -17.49 1.58
N TRP A 77 -10.70 -16.80 1.73
CA TRP A 77 -10.96 -15.55 1.01
C TRP A 77 -9.92 -14.46 1.34
N LEU A 78 -9.55 -14.35 2.60
CA LEU A 78 -8.51 -13.43 3.05
C LEU A 78 -7.16 -13.73 2.38
N MET A 79 -6.76 -15.01 2.30
CA MET A 79 -5.53 -15.43 1.64
C MET A 79 -5.57 -15.18 0.13
N VAL A 80 -6.66 -15.49 -0.55
CA VAL A 80 -6.84 -15.19 -1.99
C VAL A 80 -6.77 -13.68 -2.23
N GLY A 81 -7.48 -12.88 -1.41
CA GLY A 81 -7.42 -11.43 -1.46
C GLY A 81 -6.00 -10.91 -1.29
N GLY A 82 -5.29 -11.41 -0.27
CA GLY A 82 -3.89 -11.04 -0.01
C GLY A 82 -2.94 -11.39 -1.17
N ILE A 83 -3.11 -12.55 -1.81
CA ILE A 83 -2.33 -12.96 -2.98
C ILE A 83 -2.59 -12.02 -4.16
N LEU A 84 -3.84 -11.63 -4.41
CA LEU A 84 -4.18 -10.67 -5.45
C LEU A 84 -3.54 -9.30 -5.20
N VAL A 85 -3.53 -8.84 -3.94
CA VAL A 85 -2.87 -7.58 -3.56
C VAL A 85 -1.34 -7.70 -3.66
N LEU A 86 -0.75 -8.83 -3.25
CA LEU A 86 0.68 -9.08 -3.45
C LEU A 86 1.07 -8.97 -4.93
N PHE A 87 0.22 -9.48 -5.81
CA PHE A 87 0.46 -9.38 -7.25
C PHE A 87 0.38 -7.92 -7.78
N MET A 88 -0.28 -7.01 -7.04
CA MET A 88 -0.26 -5.57 -7.38
C MET A 88 1.16 -4.99 -7.33
N GLN A 89 2.09 -5.56 -6.56
CA GLN A 89 3.48 -5.10 -6.55
C GLN A 89 4.14 -5.24 -7.93
N ALA A 90 3.81 -6.30 -8.69
CA ALA A 90 4.22 -6.40 -10.09
C ALA A 90 3.56 -5.32 -10.96
N GLY A 91 2.31 -4.97 -10.67
CA GLY A 91 1.59 -3.87 -11.32
C GLY A 91 2.27 -2.52 -11.10
N PHE A 92 2.62 -2.18 -9.85
CA PHE A 92 3.39 -0.97 -9.51
C PHE A 92 4.74 -0.94 -10.24
N ALA A 93 5.49 -2.04 -10.19
CA ALA A 93 6.77 -2.15 -10.87
C ALA A 93 6.67 -1.83 -12.37
N LEU A 94 5.65 -2.36 -13.05
CA LEU A 94 5.44 -2.12 -14.49
C LEU A 94 4.95 -0.70 -14.80
N VAL A 95 4.04 -0.14 -13.98
CA VAL A 95 3.55 1.25 -14.14
C VAL A 95 4.72 2.22 -13.98
N GLU A 96 5.44 2.12 -12.87
CA GLU A 96 6.52 3.04 -12.54
C GLU A 96 7.68 2.94 -13.54
N THR A 97 8.08 1.72 -13.90
CA THR A 97 9.13 1.49 -14.89
C THR A 97 8.72 2.00 -16.27
N GLY A 98 7.49 1.75 -16.68
CA GLY A 98 6.99 2.21 -17.97
C GLY A 98 6.91 3.73 -18.09
N PHE A 99 6.63 4.44 -16.99
CA PHE A 99 6.55 5.91 -16.94
C PHE A 99 7.89 6.59 -16.68
N THR A 100 8.95 5.85 -16.36
CA THR A 100 10.31 6.39 -16.22
C THR A 100 11.12 6.19 -17.50
N ARG A 101 12.32 6.81 -17.57
CA ARG A 101 13.22 6.66 -18.73
C ARG A 101 13.96 5.33 -18.68
N ALA A 102 14.24 4.74 -19.86
CA ALA A 102 14.87 3.43 -20.04
C ALA A 102 16.18 3.24 -19.25
N LYS A 103 16.97 4.30 -19.11
CA LYS A 103 18.25 4.30 -18.39
C LYS A 103 18.14 4.11 -16.87
N ASN A 104 16.90 4.05 -16.33
CA ASN A 104 16.60 3.83 -14.92
C ASN A 104 15.67 2.63 -14.70
N ALA A 105 15.44 1.81 -15.73
CA ALA A 105 14.44 0.76 -15.68
C ALA A 105 14.81 -0.36 -14.70
N SER A 106 16.08 -0.79 -14.68
CA SER A 106 16.60 -1.77 -13.73
C SER A 106 16.52 -1.26 -12.30
N HIS A 107 16.88 0.02 -12.08
CA HIS A 107 16.81 0.67 -10.76
C HIS A 107 15.36 0.74 -10.25
N THR A 108 14.41 1.16 -11.09
CA THR A 108 13.00 1.27 -10.72
C THR A 108 12.39 -0.10 -10.40
N MET A 109 12.67 -1.13 -11.22
CA MET A 109 12.25 -2.50 -10.95
C MET A 109 12.83 -3.02 -9.63
N MET A 110 14.11 -2.76 -9.37
CA MET A 110 14.78 -3.20 -8.14
C MET A 110 14.20 -2.50 -6.90
N MET A 111 13.83 -1.21 -6.98
CA MET A 111 13.12 -0.54 -5.90
C MET A 111 11.80 -1.26 -5.57
N ASN A 112 11.00 -1.59 -6.58
CA ASN A 112 9.72 -2.28 -6.39
C ASN A 112 9.88 -3.72 -5.83
N LEU A 113 10.94 -4.44 -6.19
CA LEU A 113 11.23 -5.76 -5.63
C LEU A 113 11.68 -5.66 -4.16
N VAL A 114 12.56 -4.71 -3.86
CA VAL A 114 13.21 -4.62 -2.56
C VAL A 114 12.30 -3.96 -1.51
N ILE A 115 11.38 -3.05 -1.91
CA ILE A 115 10.41 -2.47 -0.96
C ILE A 115 9.55 -3.56 -0.33
N PHE A 116 9.10 -4.53 -1.12
CA PHE A 116 8.41 -5.71 -0.60
C PHE A 116 9.24 -6.44 0.46
N ALA A 117 10.48 -6.80 0.16
CA ALA A 117 11.34 -7.54 1.09
C ALA A 117 11.61 -6.76 2.39
N LEU A 118 11.91 -5.46 2.30
CA LEU A 118 12.11 -4.58 3.45
C LEU A 118 10.82 -4.40 4.25
N GLY A 119 9.70 -4.26 3.54
CA GLY A 119 8.37 -4.17 4.13
C GLY A 119 8.03 -5.40 4.95
N VAL A 120 8.22 -6.61 4.38
CA VAL A 120 8.02 -7.89 5.10
C VAL A 120 8.81 -7.93 6.40
N VAL A 121 10.10 -7.58 6.34
CA VAL A 121 10.97 -7.63 7.53
C VAL A 121 10.52 -6.60 8.59
N GLY A 122 10.27 -5.36 8.20
CA GLY A 122 9.84 -4.32 9.16
C GLY A 122 8.47 -4.61 9.77
N TRP A 123 7.54 -5.10 8.96
CA TRP A 123 6.21 -5.51 9.40
C TRP A 123 6.26 -6.67 10.39
N PHE A 124 7.08 -7.68 10.11
CA PHE A 124 7.31 -8.82 11.00
C PHE A 124 7.95 -8.40 12.33
N VAL A 125 8.94 -7.51 12.30
CA VAL A 125 9.67 -7.09 13.50
C VAL A 125 8.74 -6.37 14.49
N CYS A 126 7.99 -5.37 14.03
CA CYS A 126 7.17 -4.55 14.92
C CYS A 126 5.92 -3.93 14.27
N GLY A 127 5.87 -3.78 12.94
CA GLY A 127 4.78 -3.07 12.29
C GLY A 127 3.41 -3.66 12.61
N TYR A 128 3.27 -4.98 12.47
CA TYR A 128 2.03 -5.68 12.81
C TYR A 128 1.64 -5.50 14.28
N ALA A 129 2.60 -5.61 15.18
CA ALA A 129 2.38 -5.47 16.62
C ALA A 129 1.85 -4.07 16.99
N PHE A 130 2.41 -3.03 16.38
CA PHE A 130 1.96 -1.66 16.60
C PHE A 130 0.59 -1.39 16.00
N MET A 131 0.27 -1.97 14.86
CA MET A 131 -1.00 -1.70 14.20
C MET A 131 -2.15 -2.54 14.75
N PHE A 132 -1.96 -3.84 14.90
CA PHE A 132 -3.04 -4.80 15.13
C PHE A 132 -2.92 -5.65 16.40
N GLY A 133 -1.94 -5.41 17.26
CA GLY A 133 -1.72 -6.21 18.46
C GLY A 133 -2.87 -6.19 19.47
N SER A 134 -3.83 -5.27 19.33
CA SER A 134 -5.04 -5.19 20.17
C SER A 134 -6.34 -5.45 19.40
N THR A 135 -6.26 -5.81 18.11
CA THR A 135 -7.43 -6.02 17.26
C THR A 135 -8.05 -7.39 17.52
N ASP A 136 -9.39 -7.43 17.57
CA ASP A 136 -10.20 -8.63 17.73
C ASP A 136 -11.12 -8.81 16.52
N GLN A 137 -11.00 -9.96 15.85
CA GLN A 137 -11.83 -10.38 14.72
C GLN A 137 -12.32 -11.82 14.93
N HIS A 138 -12.57 -12.20 16.20
CA HIS A 138 -12.95 -13.57 16.57
C HIS A 138 -14.11 -14.12 15.74
N GLY A 139 -15.16 -13.32 15.59
CA GLY A 139 -16.36 -13.74 14.85
C GLY A 139 -16.18 -13.91 13.33
N LEU A 140 -15.12 -13.34 12.73
CA LEU A 140 -14.87 -13.41 11.28
C LEU A 140 -13.71 -14.35 10.93
N LEU A 141 -12.60 -14.26 11.67
CA LEU A 141 -11.34 -14.93 11.36
C LEU A 141 -10.85 -15.85 12.49
N GLY A 142 -11.58 -15.95 13.60
CA GLY A 142 -11.10 -16.63 14.81
C GLY A 142 -10.00 -15.89 15.56
N LEU A 143 -9.69 -14.66 15.17
CA LEU A 143 -8.61 -13.83 15.72
C LEU A 143 -9.06 -13.16 17.02
N THR A 144 -8.28 -13.29 18.08
CA THR A 144 -8.46 -12.57 19.35
C THR A 144 -7.35 -11.55 19.57
N ALA A 145 -7.65 -10.49 20.32
CA ALA A 145 -6.68 -9.46 20.67
C ALA A 145 -5.45 -10.06 21.41
N LEU A 146 -4.26 -9.71 20.94
CA LEU A 146 -3.00 -10.22 21.50
C LEU A 146 -2.67 -9.57 22.84
N GLY A 147 -3.11 -8.33 23.05
CA GLY A 147 -2.91 -7.57 24.28
C GLY A 147 -3.70 -6.28 24.30
N ALA A 148 -3.58 -5.54 25.39
CA ALA A 148 -4.18 -4.21 25.52
C ALA A 148 -3.34 -3.16 24.77
N PRO A 149 -3.96 -2.11 24.18
CA PRO A 149 -3.23 -0.98 23.61
C PRO A 149 -2.68 -0.04 24.69
N TRP A 150 -1.75 0.82 24.31
CA TRP A 150 -1.42 1.99 25.12
C TRP A 150 -2.56 3.00 25.06
N HIS A 151 -2.91 3.55 26.22
CA HIS A 151 -3.98 4.51 26.38
C HIS A 151 -3.47 5.91 26.75
N LEU A 152 -4.21 6.92 26.31
CA LEU A 152 -4.15 8.26 26.85
C LEU A 152 -5.57 8.64 27.32
N GLY A 153 -5.84 8.55 28.60
CA GLY A 153 -7.21 8.56 29.12
C GLY A 153 -8.01 7.39 28.55
N ASP A 154 -9.14 7.68 27.92
CA ASP A 154 -10.02 6.68 27.30
C ASP A 154 -9.61 6.32 25.84
N TRP A 155 -8.54 6.93 25.31
CA TRP A 155 -8.12 6.79 23.93
C TRP A 155 -7.07 5.72 23.75
N ASN A 156 -7.30 4.81 22.80
CA ASN A 156 -6.29 3.87 22.33
C ASN A 156 -5.33 4.59 21.38
N LEU A 157 -4.05 4.63 21.73
CA LEU A 157 -3.03 5.32 20.93
C LEU A 157 -2.24 4.39 20.02
N LEU A 158 -1.91 3.20 20.51
CA LEU A 158 -1.04 2.27 19.79
C LEU A 158 -1.12 0.89 20.42
N ALA A 159 -1.21 -0.16 19.59
CA ALA A 159 -1.01 -1.52 20.05
C ALA A 159 0.48 -1.81 20.31
N HIS A 160 0.80 -2.83 21.10
CA HIS A 160 2.19 -3.16 21.41
C HIS A 160 2.39 -4.64 21.77
N SER A 161 1.61 -5.52 21.13
CA SER A 161 1.66 -6.97 21.39
C SER A 161 1.78 -7.75 20.08
N GLY A 162 2.48 -8.90 20.13
CA GLY A 162 2.65 -9.76 18.96
C GLY A 162 3.89 -9.45 18.11
N PHE A 163 4.91 -8.81 18.69
CA PHE A 163 6.21 -8.63 18.03
C PHE A 163 6.78 -9.96 17.56
N PHE A 164 7.35 -9.97 16.36
CA PHE A 164 7.94 -11.17 15.73
C PHE A 164 6.98 -12.37 15.64
N LEU A 165 5.66 -12.14 15.66
CA LEU A 165 4.62 -13.18 15.70
C LEU A 165 4.87 -14.22 16.81
N THR A 166 5.32 -13.76 17.97
CA THR A 166 5.59 -14.63 19.13
C THR A 166 4.44 -14.65 20.13
N GLY A 167 4.46 -15.60 21.06
CA GLY A 167 3.42 -15.74 22.09
C GLY A 167 2.07 -16.09 21.49
N LYS A 168 1.02 -15.36 21.85
CA LYS A 168 -0.33 -15.51 21.31
C LYS A 168 -0.42 -15.25 19.79
N ALA A 169 0.51 -14.47 19.26
CA ALA A 169 0.57 -14.18 17.83
C ALA A 169 1.12 -15.35 16.99
N TYR A 170 1.67 -16.38 17.61
CA TYR A 170 2.00 -17.62 16.91
C TYR A 170 0.74 -18.49 16.74
N ASP A 171 -0.13 -18.03 15.84
CA ASP A 171 -1.49 -18.50 15.65
C ASP A 171 -1.85 -18.43 14.16
N VAL A 172 -2.58 -19.41 13.63
CA VAL A 172 -2.90 -19.51 12.19
C VAL A 172 -3.76 -18.37 11.70
N SER A 173 -4.72 -17.91 12.48
CA SER A 173 -5.60 -16.79 12.11
C SER A 173 -4.82 -15.48 12.12
N VAL A 174 -3.93 -15.29 13.11
CA VAL A 174 -3.02 -14.14 13.18
C VAL A 174 -2.10 -14.12 11.97
N MET A 175 -1.54 -15.26 11.56
CA MET A 175 -0.67 -15.35 10.39
C MET A 175 -1.41 -15.03 9.09
N GLY A 176 -2.65 -15.50 8.94
CA GLY A 176 -3.49 -15.14 7.79
C GLY A 176 -3.77 -13.64 7.73
N PHE A 177 -4.16 -13.04 8.86
CA PHE A 177 -4.41 -11.60 8.95
C PHE A 177 -3.14 -10.76 8.79
N PHE A 178 -2.02 -11.22 9.37
CA PHE A 178 -0.69 -10.63 9.18
C PHE A 178 -0.33 -10.53 7.70
N PHE A 179 -0.50 -11.63 6.95
CA PHE A 179 -0.19 -11.65 5.51
C PHE A 179 -1.09 -10.69 4.73
N PHE A 180 -2.39 -10.69 4.98
CA PHE A 180 -3.31 -9.78 4.29
C PHE A 180 -2.95 -8.31 4.55
N GLN A 181 -2.69 -7.93 5.79
CA GLN A 181 -2.36 -6.55 6.15
C GLN A 181 -0.93 -6.14 5.74
N LEU A 182 0.00 -7.10 5.63
CA LEU A 182 1.34 -6.89 5.10
C LEU A 182 1.31 -6.28 3.70
N VAL A 183 0.49 -6.81 2.80
CA VAL A 183 0.45 -6.37 1.40
C VAL A 183 -0.18 -4.98 1.23
N PHE A 184 -0.98 -4.52 2.18
CA PHE A 184 -1.48 -3.14 2.25
C PHE A 184 -0.40 -2.16 2.72
N MET A 185 0.40 -2.57 3.70
CA MET A 185 1.59 -1.83 4.11
C MET A 185 2.57 -1.67 2.94
N ASP A 186 2.82 -2.74 2.19
CA ASP A 186 3.69 -2.75 1.02
C ASP A 186 3.21 -1.76 -0.05
N ALA A 187 1.90 -1.78 -0.37
CA ALA A 187 1.29 -0.82 -1.27
C ALA A 187 1.51 0.64 -0.81
N THR A 188 1.39 0.93 0.50
CA THR A 188 1.66 2.27 1.02
C THR A 188 3.12 2.67 0.86
N ALA A 189 4.04 1.76 1.19
CA ALA A 189 5.47 2.01 1.17
C ALA A 189 6.01 2.19 -0.26
N THR A 190 5.38 1.54 -1.25
CA THR A 190 5.78 1.59 -2.66
C THR A 190 5.38 2.89 -3.37
N ILE A 191 4.26 3.55 -2.99
CA ILE A 191 3.76 4.76 -3.67
C ILE A 191 4.82 5.85 -3.87
N PRO A 192 5.70 6.20 -2.90
CA PRO A 192 6.75 7.19 -3.11
C PRO A 192 7.84 6.78 -4.10
N THR A 193 8.00 5.50 -4.42
CA THR A 193 9.04 5.04 -5.37
C THR A 193 8.90 5.70 -6.73
N GLY A 194 7.68 5.73 -7.26
CA GLY A 194 7.38 6.36 -8.54
C GLY A 194 7.57 7.88 -8.55
N ALA A 195 7.12 8.56 -7.49
CA ALA A 195 7.26 10.01 -7.38
C ALA A 195 8.72 10.48 -7.25
N MET A 196 9.58 9.64 -6.70
CA MET A 196 11.01 9.93 -6.46
C MET A 196 11.94 9.23 -7.47
N ALA A 197 11.39 8.49 -8.40
CA ALA A 197 12.14 7.71 -9.39
C ALA A 197 13.15 8.56 -10.17
N GLU A 198 14.18 7.89 -10.73
CA GLU A 198 15.26 8.43 -11.57
C GLU A 198 16.33 9.28 -10.85
N ARG A 199 16.16 9.61 -9.54
CA ARG A 199 17.13 10.42 -8.80
C ARG A 199 17.27 10.06 -7.32
N TRP A 200 16.55 9.07 -6.82
CA TRP A 200 16.62 8.63 -5.43
C TRP A 200 17.74 7.59 -5.25
N LYS A 201 18.67 7.81 -4.31
CA LYS A 201 19.71 6.83 -3.97
C LYS A 201 19.09 5.56 -3.42
N PHE A 202 19.46 4.43 -3.97
CA PHE A 202 18.93 3.12 -3.56
C PHE A 202 19.15 2.84 -2.06
N ARG A 203 20.31 3.21 -1.54
CA ARG A 203 20.58 3.06 -0.09
C ARG A 203 19.61 3.84 0.78
N SER A 204 19.26 5.07 0.39
CA SER A 204 18.30 5.90 1.12
C SER A 204 16.90 5.35 1.03
N PHE A 205 16.56 4.80 -0.11
CA PHE A 205 15.32 4.09 -0.35
C PHE A 205 15.17 2.86 0.56
N CYS A 206 16.23 2.06 0.75
CA CYS A 206 16.17 0.92 1.67
C CYS A 206 15.83 1.32 3.12
N ILE A 207 16.32 2.48 3.58
CA ILE A 207 15.99 3.01 4.92
C ILE A 207 14.53 3.46 4.98
N TRP A 208 14.00 4.02 3.88
CA TRP A 208 12.59 4.36 3.75
C TRP A 208 11.69 3.14 3.93
N GLY A 209 11.99 2.02 3.28
CA GLY A 209 11.18 0.80 3.38
C GLY A 209 11.01 0.32 4.83
N LEU A 210 12.09 0.36 5.62
CA LEU A 210 12.02 0.01 7.04
C LEU A 210 11.24 1.05 7.86
N PHE A 211 11.46 2.34 7.62
CA PHE A 211 10.73 3.40 8.32
C PHE A 211 9.21 3.34 8.03
N ALA A 212 8.83 3.16 6.79
CA ALA A 212 7.43 3.09 6.39
C ALA A 212 6.72 1.89 7.02
N SER A 213 7.33 0.70 6.97
CA SER A 213 6.76 -0.55 7.47
C SER A 213 6.76 -0.69 8.99
N MET A 214 7.73 -0.10 9.67
CA MET A 214 7.89 -0.22 11.12
C MET A 214 7.21 0.89 11.92
N LEU A 215 7.03 2.09 11.34
CA LEU A 215 6.58 3.25 12.09
C LEU A 215 5.49 4.06 11.40
N LEU A 216 5.73 4.57 10.19
CA LEU A 216 4.79 5.51 9.55
C LEU A 216 3.41 4.89 9.35
N TYR A 217 3.35 3.78 8.62
CA TYR A 217 2.10 3.09 8.32
C TYR A 217 1.42 2.48 9.55
N PRO A 218 2.14 1.74 10.43
CA PRO A 218 1.49 1.10 11.57
C PRO A 218 0.85 2.05 12.57
N VAL A 219 1.47 3.20 12.82
CA VAL A 219 0.95 4.16 13.81
C VAL A 219 -0.39 4.75 13.36
N PHE A 220 -0.45 5.27 12.13
CA PHE A 220 -1.70 5.82 11.61
C PHE A 220 -2.74 4.73 11.35
N GLY A 221 -2.30 3.60 10.81
CA GLY A 221 -3.18 2.46 10.58
C GLY A 221 -3.81 1.92 11.86
N ASN A 222 -3.10 1.96 12.99
CA ASN A 222 -3.69 1.63 14.29
C ASN A 222 -4.83 2.59 14.66
N TRP A 223 -4.67 3.90 14.41
CA TRP A 223 -5.69 4.89 14.74
C TRP A 223 -7.00 4.67 14.00
N VAL A 224 -6.96 4.15 12.77
CA VAL A 224 -8.15 3.94 11.93
C VAL A 224 -8.62 2.48 11.96
N TRP A 225 -7.70 1.50 11.83
CA TRP A 225 -8.05 0.08 11.68
C TRP A 225 -7.74 -0.78 12.89
N GLY A 226 -6.77 -0.39 13.71
CA GLY A 226 -6.34 -1.15 14.88
C GLY A 226 -7.15 -0.87 16.16
N GLY A 227 -8.29 -0.18 16.05
CA GLY A 227 -9.11 0.21 17.20
C GLY A 227 -8.58 1.43 17.95
N GLY A 228 -7.77 2.27 17.27
CA GLY A 228 -7.23 3.49 17.84
C GLY A 228 -8.21 4.66 17.84
N TRP A 229 -7.77 5.81 18.33
CA TRP A 229 -8.61 6.94 18.70
C TRP A 229 -9.44 7.55 17.54
N LEU A 230 -8.96 7.52 16.29
CA LEU A 230 -9.74 8.05 15.16
C LEU A 230 -10.99 7.21 14.89
N SER A 231 -10.87 5.89 14.92
CA SER A 231 -12.04 5.00 14.79
C SER A 231 -13.00 5.10 15.98
N GLN A 232 -12.50 5.54 17.14
CA GLN A 232 -13.28 5.69 18.36
C GLN A 232 -13.94 7.07 18.52
N LEU A 233 -13.75 8.01 17.58
CA LEU A 233 -14.35 9.35 17.68
C LEU A 233 -15.88 9.34 17.90
N GLY A 234 -16.58 8.34 17.35
CA GLY A 234 -18.02 8.18 17.52
C GLY A 234 -18.47 8.02 18.97
N VAL A 235 -17.60 7.56 19.88
CA VAL A 235 -17.88 7.46 21.32
C VAL A 235 -18.12 8.84 21.95
N LEU A 236 -17.55 9.91 21.38
CA LEU A 236 -17.72 11.29 21.83
C LEU A 236 -19.12 11.87 21.52
N GLY A 237 -19.96 11.13 20.83
CA GLY A 237 -21.33 11.48 20.52
C GLY A 237 -21.63 11.71 19.05
N PRO A 238 -22.90 11.97 18.71
CA PRO A 238 -23.43 11.96 17.33
C PRO A 238 -22.72 12.92 16.37
N LYS A 239 -22.09 13.97 16.86
CA LYS A 239 -21.32 14.92 16.04
C LYS A 239 -20.11 14.31 15.34
N TRP A 240 -19.76 13.06 15.66
CA TRP A 240 -18.64 12.31 15.11
C TRP A 240 -19.08 11.03 14.39
N GLY A 241 -20.38 10.84 14.14
CA GLY A 241 -20.91 9.65 13.46
C GLY A 241 -20.41 8.35 14.11
N HIS A 242 -19.85 7.48 13.29
CA HIS A 242 -19.22 6.23 13.74
C HIS A 242 -17.71 6.36 14.02
N GLY A 243 -17.14 7.57 13.97
CA GLY A 243 -15.69 7.78 13.91
C GLY A 243 -15.13 7.71 12.50
N ALA A 244 -13.81 7.64 12.37
CA ALA A 244 -13.16 7.47 11.08
C ALA A 244 -13.48 6.11 10.47
N VAL A 245 -13.95 6.11 9.25
CA VAL A 245 -14.31 4.90 8.47
C VAL A 245 -13.56 4.93 7.16
N ASP A 246 -12.70 3.95 6.95
CA ASP A 246 -11.93 3.75 5.72
C ASP A 246 -11.92 2.26 5.39
N PHE A 247 -12.81 1.80 4.47
CA PHE A 247 -13.04 0.37 4.30
C PHE A 247 -11.79 -0.40 3.92
N ALA A 248 -11.11 0.04 2.88
CA ALA A 248 -9.95 -0.67 2.37
C ALA A 248 -8.70 0.23 2.19
N GLY A 249 -8.73 1.52 2.57
CA GLY A 249 -7.51 2.31 2.67
C GLY A 249 -7.35 3.44 1.66
N SER A 250 -8.42 4.15 1.24
CA SER A 250 -8.21 5.41 0.52
C SER A 250 -7.32 6.37 1.32
N GLY A 251 -7.54 6.46 2.64
CA GLY A 251 -6.71 7.22 3.57
C GLY A 251 -5.48 6.45 4.00
N VAL A 252 -5.69 5.35 4.74
CA VAL A 252 -4.64 4.59 5.45
C VAL A 252 -3.54 4.12 4.51
N VAL A 253 -3.85 3.75 3.27
CA VAL A 253 -2.87 3.29 2.27
C VAL A 253 -2.51 4.42 1.30
N HIS A 254 -3.51 4.88 0.54
CA HIS A 254 -3.25 5.70 -0.64
C HIS A 254 -2.93 7.15 -0.30
N ALA A 255 -3.74 7.83 0.51
CA ALA A 255 -3.46 9.21 0.86
C ALA A 255 -2.16 9.33 1.67
N MET A 256 -1.89 8.38 2.56
CA MET A 256 -0.63 8.33 3.31
C MET A 256 0.57 8.20 2.37
N GLY A 257 0.55 7.21 1.47
CA GLY A 257 1.62 7.03 0.48
C GLY A 257 1.78 8.25 -0.43
N GLY A 258 0.67 8.87 -0.86
CA GLY A 258 0.66 10.04 -1.72
C GLY A 258 1.17 11.33 -1.04
N VAL A 259 0.87 11.54 0.24
CA VAL A 259 1.45 12.66 1.04
C VAL A 259 2.94 12.44 1.26
N ALA A 260 3.36 11.20 1.55
CA ALA A 260 4.77 10.86 1.65
C ALA A 260 5.51 11.07 0.33
N ALA A 261 4.90 10.70 -0.80
CA ALA A 261 5.39 10.92 -2.15
C ALA A 261 5.59 12.42 -2.46
N PHE A 262 4.62 13.25 -2.07
CA PHE A 262 4.71 14.72 -2.25
C PHE A 262 5.92 15.30 -1.51
N TRP A 263 6.06 15.03 -0.22
CA TRP A 263 7.16 15.55 0.58
C TRP A 263 8.50 14.96 0.19
N GLY A 264 8.53 13.66 -0.13
CA GLY A 264 9.74 12.99 -0.63
C GLY A 264 10.24 13.63 -1.93
N ALA A 265 9.36 13.76 -2.93
CA ALA A 265 9.71 14.39 -4.20
C ALA A 265 10.08 15.89 -4.06
N LYS A 266 9.40 16.61 -3.14
CA LYS A 266 9.68 18.03 -2.85
C LYS A 266 11.07 18.23 -2.22
N ILE A 267 11.44 17.39 -1.25
CA ILE A 267 12.72 17.48 -0.55
C ILE A 267 13.87 17.00 -1.44
N LEU A 268 13.64 15.92 -2.20
CA LEU A 268 14.62 15.36 -3.13
C LEU A 268 14.93 16.32 -4.28
N GLY A 269 13.97 17.13 -4.67
CA GLY A 269 14.05 18.04 -5.80
C GLY A 269 13.70 17.40 -7.15
N PRO A 270 13.52 18.23 -8.20
CA PRO A 270 13.14 17.77 -9.53
C PRO A 270 14.29 17.06 -10.25
N ARG A 271 13.96 16.19 -11.20
CA ARG A 271 14.94 15.61 -12.15
C ARG A 271 15.65 16.71 -12.93
N ILE A 272 16.90 16.48 -13.28
CA ILE A 272 17.69 17.39 -14.11
C ILE A 272 16.94 17.66 -15.42
N GLY A 273 16.75 18.93 -15.74
CA GLY A 273 16.05 19.38 -16.94
C GLY A 273 14.51 19.39 -16.87
N LYS A 274 13.90 19.02 -15.72
CA LYS A 274 12.44 19.06 -15.55
C LYS A 274 11.84 20.45 -15.64
N PHE A 275 12.52 21.44 -15.10
CA PHE A 275 12.14 22.84 -15.20
C PHE A 275 13.19 23.63 -15.98
N ASP A 276 12.75 24.58 -16.81
CA ASP A 276 13.63 25.53 -17.48
C ASP A 276 14.06 26.68 -16.53
N ARG A 277 14.84 27.61 -17.06
CA ARG A 277 15.33 28.76 -16.29
C ARG A 277 14.22 29.67 -15.76
N ASP A 278 13.07 29.69 -16.44
CA ASP A 278 11.89 30.46 -16.05
C ASP A 278 10.96 29.68 -15.13
N GLY A 279 11.35 28.46 -14.74
CA GLY A 279 10.56 27.55 -13.90
C GLY A 279 9.39 26.91 -14.62
N LYS A 280 9.35 26.90 -15.95
CA LYS A 280 8.34 26.22 -16.74
C LYS A 280 8.66 24.73 -16.83
N ALA A 281 7.67 23.89 -16.54
CA ALA A 281 7.82 22.46 -16.59
C ALA A 281 8.01 21.95 -18.03
N ARG A 282 8.92 21.00 -18.20
CA ARG A 282 9.16 20.26 -19.45
C ARG A 282 8.66 18.83 -19.29
N ALA A 283 8.08 18.29 -20.35
CA ALA A 283 7.69 16.89 -20.39
C ALA A 283 8.95 15.99 -20.42
N ILE A 284 8.97 14.99 -19.55
CA ILE A 284 9.94 13.89 -19.56
C ILE A 284 9.13 12.61 -19.70
N PRO A 285 8.88 12.15 -20.95
CA PRO A 285 8.02 10.99 -21.17
C PRO A 285 8.66 9.70 -20.67
N GLY A 286 7.81 8.76 -20.25
CA GLY A 286 8.21 7.39 -19.98
C GLY A 286 8.64 6.66 -21.25
N HIS A 287 9.41 5.61 -21.07
CA HIS A 287 9.99 4.89 -22.21
C HIS A 287 9.09 3.76 -22.75
N HIS A 288 8.13 3.26 -21.95
CA HIS A 288 7.38 2.07 -22.33
C HIS A 288 5.91 2.11 -21.89
N ILE A 289 5.10 2.87 -22.61
CA ILE A 289 3.66 3.05 -22.30
C ILE A 289 2.89 1.71 -22.28
N PRO A 290 3.08 0.73 -23.22
CA PRO A 290 2.40 -0.56 -23.12
C PRO A 290 2.70 -1.32 -21.82
N MET A 291 3.92 -1.24 -21.28
CA MET A 291 4.29 -1.82 -19.98
C MET A 291 3.50 -1.17 -18.86
N ALA A 292 3.40 0.16 -18.84
CA ALA A 292 2.63 0.89 -17.83
C ALA A 292 1.14 0.55 -17.90
N MET A 293 0.56 0.42 -19.09
CA MET A 293 -0.83 0.01 -19.26
C MET A 293 -1.08 -1.43 -18.79
N LEU A 294 -0.17 -2.37 -19.07
CA LEU A 294 -0.25 -3.73 -18.55
C LEU A 294 -0.19 -3.73 -17.01
N GLY A 295 0.71 -2.95 -16.43
CA GLY A 295 0.79 -2.75 -14.98
C GLY A 295 -0.52 -2.22 -14.40
N THR A 296 -1.16 -1.27 -15.09
CA THR A 296 -2.46 -0.73 -14.70
C THR A 296 -3.57 -1.80 -14.68
N PHE A 297 -3.59 -2.72 -15.65
CA PHE A 297 -4.52 -3.86 -15.64
C PHE A 297 -4.23 -4.84 -14.49
N ILE A 298 -2.96 -5.11 -14.20
CA ILE A 298 -2.58 -5.94 -13.05
C ILE A 298 -3.06 -5.29 -11.74
N LEU A 299 -2.90 -3.98 -11.59
CA LEU A 299 -3.41 -3.24 -10.44
C LEU A 299 -4.94 -3.33 -10.36
N LEU A 300 -5.67 -3.18 -11.47
CA LEU A 300 -7.13 -3.33 -11.52
C LEU A 300 -7.58 -4.71 -11.03
N VAL A 301 -6.95 -5.79 -11.51
CA VAL A 301 -7.28 -7.16 -11.09
C VAL A 301 -6.97 -7.36 -9.60
N GLY A 302 -5.79 -6.90 -9.16
CA GLY A 302 -5.40 -6.95 -7.74
C GLY A 302 -6.34 -6.18 -6.82
N TRP A 303 -6.96 -5.11 -7.33
CA TRP A 303 -7.93 -4.30 -6.56
C TRP A 303 -9.20 -5.06 -6.21
N MET A 304 -9.55 -6.12 -6.93
CA MET A 304 -10.64 -7.02 -6.54
C MET A 304 -10.32 -7.72 -5.22
N GLY A 305 -9.06 -8.11 -5.02
CA GLY A 305 -8.56 -8.60 -3.74
C GLY A 305 -8.41 -7.49 -2.69
N PHE A 306 -7.91 -6.32 -3.11
CA PHE A 306 -7.70 -5.18 -2.21
C PHE A 306 -9.01 -4.76 -1.54
N ASN A 307 -10.03 -4.44 -2.31
CA ASN A 307 -11.33 -4.03 -1.80
C ASN A 307 -12.19 -5.23 -1.38
N GLY A 308 -12.34 -6.25 -2.24
CA GLY A 308 -13.16 -7.42 -1.95
C GLY A 308 -12.66 -8.22 -0.74
N GLY A 309 -11.33 -8.42 -0.63
CA GLY A 309 -10.70 -9.09 0.51
C GLY A 309 -10.89 -8.36 1.84
N SER A 310 -11.06 -7.04 1.81
CA SER A 310 -11.26 -6.20 3.01
C SER A 310 -12.61 -6.42 3.71
N THR A 311 -13.50 -7.25 3.16
CA THR A 311 -14.66 -7.79 3.91
C THR A 311 -14.22 -8.72 5.03
N PHE A 312 -13.03 -9.33 4.96
CA PHE A 312 -12.53 -10.40 5.82
C PHE A 312 -13.44 -11.62 5.86
N ALA A 313 -14.41 -11.71 4.95
CA ALA A 313 -15.44 -12.72 4.97
C ALA A 313 -15.88 -13.13 3.57
N GLY A 314 -15.40 -14.28 3.10
CA GLY A 314 -15.91 -14.93 1.87
C GLY A 314 -17.37 -15.39 2.01
N THR A 315 -17.85 -15.51 3.23
CA THR A 315 -19.26 -15.83 3.54
C THR A 315 -20.18 -14.60 3.54
N ASP A 316 -19.66 -13.39 3.39
CA ASP A 316 -20.45 -12.17 3.33
C ASP A 316 -20.74 -11.77 1.88
N PHE A 317 -21.95 -11.96 1.41
CA PHE A 317 -22.33 -11.65 0.03
C PHE A 317 -22.19 -10.17 -0.35
N ARG A 318 -22.02 -9.24 0.61
CA ARG A 318 -21.76 -7.83 0.33
C ARG A 318 -20.41 -7.60 -0.38
N LEU A 319 -19.52 -8.59 -0.38
CA LEU A 319 -18.32 -8.55 -1.21
C LEU A 319 -18.65 -8.27 -2.69
N THR A 320 -19.81 -8.71 -3.18
CA THR A 320 -20.25 -8.45 -4.57
C THR A 320 -20.56 -6.97 -4.81
N VAL A 321 -21.13 -6.28 -3.83
CA VAL A 321 -21.34 -4.81 -3.86
C VAL A 321 -20.01 -4.09 -3.90
N VAL A 322 -19.06 -4.49 -3.05
CA VAL A 322 -17.71 -3.92 -2.97
C VAL A 322 -17.00 -4.02 -4.32
N ILE A 323 -16.98 -5.21 -4.93
CA ILE A 323 -16.33 -5.44 -6.24
C ILE A 323 -17.03 -4.64 -7.35
N THR A 324 -18.37 -4.63 -7.37
CA THR A 324 -19.15 -3.88 -8.37
C THR A 324 -18.85 -2.38 -8.29
N ASN A 325 -18.87 -1.79 -7.10
CA ASN A 325 -18.56 -0.39 -6.88
C ASN A 325 -17.12 -0.06 -7.30
N THR A 326 -16.18 -0.97 -7.02
CA THR A 326 -14.77 -0.82 -7.42
C THR A 326 -14.61 -0.72 -8.94
N ILE A 327 -15.24 -1.63 -9.70
CA ILE A 327 -15.18 -1.62 -11.17
C ILE A 327 -15.87 -0.38 -11.75
N LEU A 328 -17.04 -0.01 -11.24
CA LEU A 328 -17.78 1.17 -11.72
C LEU A 328 -17.00 2.47 -11.55
N ALA A 329 -16.40 2.68 -10.37
CA ALA A 329 -15.60 3.88 -10.12
C ALA A 329 -14.33 3.92 -10.96
N SER A 330 -13.65 2.79 -11.14
CA SER A 330 -12.46 2.72 -11.99
C SER A 330 -12.76 3.09 -13.45
N ALA A 331 -13.85 2.55 -14.00
CA ALA A 331 -14.28 2.83 -15.36
C ALA A 331 -14.68 4.30 -15.53
N ALA A 332 -15.41 4.88 -14.58
CA ALA A 332 -15.81 6.29 -14.60
C ALA A 332 -14.58 7.21 -14.54
N GLY A 333 -13.61 6.93 -13.64
CA GLY A 333 -12.36 7.68 -13.53
C GLY A 333 -11.54 7.65 -14.81
N CYS A 334 -11.40 6.47 -15.40
CA CYS A 334 -10.72 6.25 -16.69
C CYS A 334 -11.33 7.12 -17.79
N LEU A 335 -12.65 6.98 -18.00
CA LEU A 335 -13.35 7.66 -19.09
C LEU A 335 -13.37 9.18 -18.93
N VAL A 336 -13.61 9.69 -17.72
CA VAL A 336 -13.65 11.14 -17.47
C VAL A 336 -12.27 11.75 -17.66
N CYS A 337 -11.21 11.13 -17.14
CA CYS A 337 -9.84 11.59 -17.35
C CYS A 337 -9.50 11.61 -18.86
N MET A 338 -9.77 10.52 -19.57
CA MET A 338 -9.55 10.43 -21.02
C MET A 338 -10.29 11.55 -21.78
N LEU A 339 -11.56 11.78 -21.47
CA LEU A 339 -12.37 12.81 -22.14
C LEU A 339 -11.85 14.22 -21.86
N ILE A 340 -11.41 14.51 -20.63
CA ILE A 340 -10.80 15.79 -20.28
C ILE A 340 -9.51 15.99 -21.07
N MET A 341 -8.62 14.98 -21.08
CA MET A 341 -7.38 15.04 -21.84
C MET A 341 -7.63 15.26 -23.32
N TRP A 342 -8.58 14.53 -23.89
CA TRP A 342 -8.94 14.68 -25.30
C TRP A 342 -9.46 16.06 -25.64
N LYS A 343 -10.39 16.59 -24.84
CA LYS A 343 -11.00 17.92 -25.09
C LYS A 343 -10.02 19.06 -24.79
N ALA A 344 -9.27 19.00 -23.69
CA ALA A 344 -8.42 20.11 -23.26
C ALA A 344 -7.05 20.13 -23.96
N PHE A 345 -6.50 18.95 -24.33
CA PHE A 345 -5.15 18.80 -24.88
C PHE A 345 -5.12 18.19 -26.30
N GLY A 346 -6.28 17.89 -26.87
CA GLY A 346 -6.44 17.45 -28.25
C GLY A 346 -6.26 15.96 -28.52
N LYS A 347 -5.79 15.17 -27.54
CA LYS A 347 -5.58 13.72 -27.67
C LYS A 347 -5.92 13.00 -26.36
N PRO A 348 -6.46 11.76 -26.43
CA PRO A 348 -6.63 10.90 -25.26
C PRO A 348 -5.26 10.35 -24.84
N ASP A 349 -4.61 11.01 -23.90
CA ASP A 349 -3.29 10.59 -23.41
C ASP A 349 -3.39 9.24 -22.67
N PRO A 350 -2.68 8.19 -23.11
CA PRO A 350 -2.80 6.87 -22.49
C PRO A 350 -2.25 6.83 -21.06
N SER A 351 -1.21 7.61 -20.74
CA SER A 351 -0.63 7.67 -19.39
C SER A 351 -1.60 8.30 -18.40
N MET A 352 -2.21 9.42 -18.79
CA MET A 352 -3.22 10.08 -17.97
C MET A 352 -4.51 9.25 -17.88
N THR A 353 -4.89 8.55 -18.94
CA THR A 353 -6.06 7.65 -18.93
C THR A 353 -5.84 6.49 -17.94
N ALA A 354 -4.66 5.90 -17.91
CA ALA A 354 -4.27 4.90 -16.92
C ALA A 354 -4.33 5.47 -15.48
N ASN A 355 -3.78 6.68 -15.28
CA ASN A 355 -3.87 7.37 -13.98
C ASN A 355 -5.32 7.68 -13.60
N GLY A 356 -6.20 7.97 -14.56
CA GLY A 356 -7.64 8.16 -14.32
C GLY A 356 -8.33 6.90 -13.81
N LEU A 357 -7.99 5.73 -14.38
CA LEU A 357 -8.47 4.44 -13.90
C LEU A 357 -8.01 4.19 -12.46
N LEU A 358 -6.72 4.36 -12.19
CA LEU A 358 -6.15 4.19 -10.85
C LEU A 358 -6.73 5.19 -9.84
N ALA A 359 -6.95 6.44 -10.23
CA ALA A 359 -7.58 7.45 -9.38
C ALA A 359 -9.01 7.05 -8.96
N GLY A 360 -9.78 6.49 -9.89
CA GLY A 360 -11.12 5.94 -9.61
C GLY A 360 -11.07 4.77 -8.62
N LEU A 361 -10.10 3.87 -8.76
CA LEU A 361 -9.85 2.77 -7.82
C LEU A 361 -9.50 3.29 -6.42
N VAL A 362 -8.57 4.23 -6.34
CA VAL A 362 -8.14 4.85 -5.08
C VAL A 362 -9.31 5.55 -4.37
N ALA A 363 -10.08 6.34 -5.09
CA ALA A 363 -11.18 7.11 -4.53
C ALA A 363 -12.31 6.23 -3.99
N ILE A 364 -12.57 5.08 -4.60
CA ILE A 364 -13.65 4.18 -4.16
C ILE A 364 -13.22 3.25 -3.03
N THR A 365 -11.94 3.15 -2.74
CA THR A 365 -11.39 2.17 -1.80
C THR A 365 -11.93 2.35 -0.37
N ALA A 366 -12.14 3.58 0.12
CA ALA A 366 -12.80 3.80 1.41
C ALA A 366 -14.31 3.61 1.36
N PRO A 367 -15.06 4.14 0.35
CA PRO A 367 -16.52 4.09 0.37
C PRO A 367 -17.15 2.85 -0.28
N CYS A 368 -16.38 1.96 -0.93
CA CYS A 368 -16.94 0.88 -1.77
C CYS A 368 -17.94 -0.03 -1.05
N ALA A 369 -17.83 -0.17 0.28
CA ALA A 369 -18.73 -0.99 1.10
C ALA A 369 -19.92 -0.21 1.67
N PHE A 370 -20.00 1.11 1.46
CA PHE A 370 -20.95 1.99 2.13
C PHE A 370 -21.83 2.80 1.20
N VAL A 371 -21.60 2.72 -0.11
CA VAL A 371 -22.29 3.55 -1.11
C VAL A 371 -23.03 2.73 -2.16
N ALA A 372 -24.11 3.32 -2.71
CA ALA A 372 -24.83 2.74 -3.83
C ALA A 372 -24.00 2.80 -5.13
N PRO A 373 -24.27 1.92 -6.13
CA PRO A 373 -23.51 1.87 -7.39
C PRO A 373 -23.48 3.17 -8.19
N TRP A 374 -24.56 3.96 -8.19
CA TRP A 374 -24.57 5.27 -8.85
C TRP A 374 -23.59 6.26 -8.19
N ALA A 375 -23.47 6.21 -6.87
CA ALA A 375 -22.52 7.06 -6.15
C ALA A 375 -21.07 6.65 -6.46
N ALA A 376 -20.80 5.34 -6.63
CA ALA A 376 -19.49 4.86 -7.07
C ALA A 376 -19.09 5.45 -8.43
N LEU A 377 -20.03 5.52 -9.41
CA LEU A 377 -19.77 6.18 -10.69
C LEU A 377 -19.44 7.67 -10.51
N VAL A 378 -20.17 8.39 -9.66
CA VAL A 378 -19.93 9.82 -9.39
C VAL A 378 -18.57 10.02 -8.72
N ILE A 379 -18.25 9.22 -7.71
CA ILE A 379 -16.97 9.27 -6.99
C ILE A 379 -15.80 9.04 -7.96
N GLY A 380 -15.90 8.04 -8.82
CA GLY A 380 -14.90 7.75 -9.86
C GLY A 380 -14.80 8.87 -10.91
N ALA A 381 -15.92 9.43 -11.34
CA ALA A 381 -15.94 10.54 -12.29
C ALA A 381 -15.23 11.79 -11.74
N VAL A 382 -15.49 12.14 -10.49
CA VAL A 382 -14.79 13.23 -9.79
C VAL A 382 -13.28 12.91 -9.69
N ALA A 383 -12.92 11.68 -9.37
CA ALA A 383 -11.52 11.25 -9.29
C ALA A 383 -10.78 11.41 -10.63
N GLY A 384 -11.43 11.06 -11.74
CA GLY A 384 -10.88 11.24 -13.09
C GLY A 384 -10.66 12.71 -13.48
N ALA A 385 -11.48 13.63 -12.98
CA ALA A 385 -11.26 15.06 -13.15
C ALA A 385 -10.18 15.60 -12.20
N LEU A 386 -10.22 15.16 -10.95
CA LEU A 386 -9.30 15.60 -9.89
C LEU A 386 -7.85 15.21 -10.20
N VAL A 387 -7.60 14.01 -10.74
CA VAL A 387 -6.23 13.58 -11.08
C VAL A 387 -5.60 14.51 -12.11
N VAL A 388 -6.34 14.96 -13.13
CA VAL A 388 -5.82 15.91 -14.13
C VAL A 388 -5.50 17.26 -13.49
N ALA A 389 -6.43 17.79 -12.69
CA ALA A 389 -6.26 19.07 -12.03
C ALA A 389 -5.04 19.05 -11.07
N VAL A 390 -4.92 18.01 -10.27
CA VAL A 390 -3.85 17.91 -9.26
C VAL A 390 -2.48 17.69 -9.88
N VAL A 391 -2.35 16.86 -10.93
CA VAL A 391 -1.06 16.75 -11.67
C VAL A 391 -0.59 18.13 -12.13
N LEU A 392 -1.47 18.94 -12.69
CA LEU A 392 -1.12 20.29 -13.14
C LEU A 392 -0.75 21.23 -11.98
N VAL A 393 -1.46 21.14 -10.85
CA VAL A 393 -1.16 21.95 -9.65
C VAL A 393 0.17 21.53 -9.03
N VAL A 394 0.42 20.25 -8.85
CA VAL A 394 1.65 19.71 -8.30
C VAL A 394 2.85 20.14 -9.13
N GLU A 395 2.76 20.03 -10.45
CA GLU A 395 3.83 20.38 -11.36
C GLU A 395 4.01 21.91 -11.50
N ARG A 396 2.93 22.64 -11.76
CA ARG A 396 3.04 24.06 -12.15
C ARG A 396 3.08 25.02 -10.98
N VAL A 397 2.33 24.73 -9.90
CA VAL A 397 2.23 25.58 -8.72
C VAL A 397 3.26 25.19 -7.68
N PHE A 398 3.25 23.93 -7.24
CA PHE A 398 4.16 23.45 -6.21
C PHE A 398 5.58 23.16 -6.71
N LYS A 399 5.78 23.09 -8.03
CA LYS A 399 7.06 22.76 -8.67
C LYS A 399 7.64 21.46 -8.14
N VAL A 400 6.78 20.47 -7.97
CA VAL A 400 7.16 19.10 -7.60
C VAL A 400 7.20 18.25 -8.86
N ASP A 401 8.29 17.53 -9.06
CA ASP A 401 8.46 16.57 -10.16
C ASP A 401 8.05 15.19 -9.69
N ASP A 402 6.89 14.76 -10.13
CA ASP A 402 6.33 13.43 -9.90
C ASP A 402 6.22 12.69 -11.24
N PRO A 403 7.17 11.80 -11.55
CA PRO A 403 7.23 11.12 -12.85
C PRO A 403 6.00 10.32 -13.23
N VAL A 404 5.31 9.74 -12.25
CA VAL A 404 4.21 8.80 -12.48
C VAL A 404 2.82 9.36 -12.10
N GLY A 405 2.78 10.52 -11.44
CA GLY A 405 1.54 11.12 -10.97
C GLY A 405 1.02 10.53 -9.65
N ALA A 406 1.90 9.90 -8.85
CA ALA A 406 1.53 9.24 -7.60
C ALA A 406 0.84 10.18 -6.60
N VAL A 407 1.28 11.44 -6.50
CA VAL A 407 0.67 12.45 -5.62
C VAL A 407 -0.79 12.71 -5.98
N ALA A 408 -1.08 12.83 -7.27
CA ALA A 408 -2.45 13.08 -7.75
C ALA A 408 -3.33 11.82 -7.64
N VAL A 409 -2.79 10.65 -8.05
CA VAL A 409 -3.52 9.38 -8.02
C VAL A 409 -3.80 8.96 -6.58
N HIS A 410 -2.79 8.93 -5.72
CA HIS A 410 -2.92 8.37 -4.38
C HIS A 410 -3.19 9.45 -3.31
N GLY A 411 -2.47 10.57 -3.33
CA GLY A 411 -2.64 11.62 -2.33
C GLY A 411 -4.00 12.30 -2.41
N ALA A 412 -4.27 12.98 -3.51
CA ALA A 412 -5.50 13.76 -3.65
C ALA A 412 -6.75 12.87 -3.76
N ASN A 413 -6.69 11.79 -4.54
CA ASN A 413 -7.84 10.90 -4.69
C ASN A 413 -8.05 9.97 -3.48
N GLY A 414 -7.00 9.69 -2.69
CA GLY A 414 -7.17 9.04 -1.40
C GLY A 414 -7.92 9.91 -0.40
N LEU A 415 -7.55 11.19 -0.30
CA LEU A 415 -8.30 12.17 0.53
C LEU A 415 -9.74 12.34 0.03
N TRP A 416 -9.95 12.38 -1.28
CA TRP A 416 -11.30 12.42 -1.86
C TRP A 416 -12.10 11.19 -1.46
N GLY A 417 -11.52 9.98 -1.50
CA GLY A 417 -12.17 8.74 -1.09
C GLY A 417 -12.60 8.74 0.37
N VAL A 418 -11.74 9.22 1.28
CA VAL A 418 -12.08 9.39 2.70
C VAL A 418 -13.28 10.31 2.87
N LEU A 419 -13.26 11.48 2.23
CA LEU A 419 -14.36 12.44 2.29
C LEU A 419 -15.64 11.90 1.65
N ALA A 420 -15.52 11.08 0.59
CA ALA A 420 -16.65 10.50 -0.11
C ALA A 420 -17.47 9.54 0.76
N VAL A 421 -16.85 8.83 1.73
CA VAL A 421 -17.62 8.09 2.76
C VAL A 421 -18.55 9.05 3.51
N GLY A 422 -18.00 10.14 4.02
CA GLY A 422 -18.75 11.14 4.78
C GLY A 422 -19.83 11.88 3.99
N LEU A 423 -19.78 11.83 2.65
CA LEU A 423 -20.78 12.45 1.78
C LEU A 423 -21.84 11.46 1.31
N PHE A 424 -21.43 10.30 0.78
CA PHE A 424 -22.24 9.42 -0.05
C PHE A 424 -22.67 8.12 0.63
N ALA A 425 -22.16 7.76 1.81
CA ALA A 425 -22.60 6.57 2.53
C ALA A 425 -24.11 6.64 2.79
N ASP A 426 -24.86 5.59 2.41
CA ASP A 426 -26.33 5.63 2.35
C ASP A 426 -27.03 4.81 3.48
N GLY A 427 -26.25 4.09 4.28
CA GLY A 427 -26.73 3.26 5.37
C GLY A 427 -27.28 1.89 4.96
N SER A 428 -27.27 1.56 3.66
CA SER A 428 -27.82 0.29 3.13
C SER A 428 -26.86 -0.89 3.30
N TYR A 429 -25.55 -0.61 3.27
CA TYR A 429 -24.48 -1.61 3.31
C TYR A 429 -23.53 -1.33 4.48
N GLY A 430 -22.56 -2.18 4.67
CA GLY A 430 -21.40 -1.90 5.54
C GLY A 430 -21.60 -2.17 7.03
N ALA A 431 -22.80 -2.39 7.53
CA ALA A 431 -23.02 -2.70 8.94
C ALA A 431 -22.17 -3.91 9.39
N GLY A 432 -21.33 -3.73 10.41
CA GLY A 432 -20.37 -4.72 10.89
C GLY A 432 -19.04 -4.77 10.13
N LEU A 433 -18.95 -4.18 8.94
CA LEU A 433 -17.67 -4.06 8.22
C LEU A 433 -16.79 -2.99 8.86
N ASN A 434 -15.49 -3.19 8.89
CA ASN A 434 -14.52 -2.39 9.65
C ASN A 434 -14.83 -2.25 11.16
N GLY A 435 -15.55 -3.19 11.73
CA GLY A 435 -15.97 -3.12 13.14
C GLY A 435 -17.02 -2.03 13.44
N VAL A 436 -17.64 -1.44 12.40
CA VAL A 436 -18.65 -0.38 12.57
C VAL A 436 -20.01 -1.00 12.87
N ALA A 437 -20.55 -0.70 14.03
CA ALA A 437 -21.89 -1.14 14.41
C ALA A 437 -22.96 -0.31 13.68
N GLY A 438 -23.83 -0.98 12.91
CA GLY A 438 -24.92 -0.32 12.19
C GLY A 438 -24.53 0.22 10.81
N GLY A 439 -25.47 0.90 10.15
CA GLY A 439 -25.28 1.46 8.82
C GLY A 439 -24.64 2.86 8.87
N VAL A 440 -23.55 3.03 8.15
CA VAL A 440 -22.88 4.34 7.99
C VAL A 440 -23.70 5.21 7.06
N LYS A 441 -24.02 6.45 7.47
CA LYS A 441 -24.69 7.46 6.63
C LYS A 441 -23.83 8.70 6.52
N GLY A 442 -23.71 9.24 5.33
CA GLY A 442 -23.01 10.49 5.07
C GLY A 442 -23.94 11.71 5.09
N LEU A 443 -23.36 12.87 4.82
CA LEU A 443 -24.04 14.17 4.84
C LEU A 443 -25.29 14.20 3.94
N PHE A 444 -25.22 13.60 2.74
CA PHE A 444 -26.35 13.56 1.80
C PHE A 444 -27.50 12.66 2.28
N TYR A 445 -27.26 11.84 3.29
CA TYR A 445 -28.24 10.95 3.93
C TYR A 445 -28.53 11.33 5.37
N GLY A 446 -28.19 12.60 5.74
CA GLY A 446 -28.61 13.24 6.99
C GLY A 446 -27.66 13.10 8.17
N ASP A 447 -26.44 12.56 7.98
CA ASP A 447 -25.42 12.48 9.04
C ASP A 447 -24.22 13.39 8.75
N ALA A 448 -24.29 14.61 9.25
CA ALA A 448 -23.17 15.55 9.21
C ALA A 448 -22.03 15.14 10.15
N GLY A 449 -22.32 14.35 11.19
CA GLY A 449 -21.31 13.85 12.14
C GLY A 449 -20.32 12.90 11.45
N GLN A 450 -20.80 12.03 10.56
CA GLN A 450 -19.91 11.16 9.80
C GLN A 450 -19.00 11.95 8.87
N PHE A 451 -19.51 13.00 8.23
CA PHE A 451 -18.66 13.89 7.41
C PHE A 451 -17.58 14.59 8.26
N MET A 452 -17.92 15.04 9.47
CA MET A 452 -16.95 15.65 10.38
C MET A 452 -15.87 14.66 10.85
N ALA A 453 -16.23 13.40 11.09
CA ALA A 453 -15.26 12.36 11.42
C ALA A 453 -14.28 12.11 10.26
N GLN A 454 -14.78 11.99 9.02
CA GLN A 454 -13.96 11.79 7.83
C GLN A 454 -13.06 13.01 7.54
N LEU A 455 -13.57 14.22 7.72
CA LEU A 455 -12.77 15.44 7.58
C LEU A 455 -11.65 15.50 8.61
N THR A 456 -11.93 15.09 9.85
CA THR A 456 -10.93 15.01 10.92
C THR A 456 -9.86 13.98 10.57
N ASP A 457 -10.26 12.80 10.12
CA ASP A 457 -9.35 11.75 9.65
C ASP A 457 -8.43 12.25 8.55
N ALA A 458 -8.99 12.88 7.51
CA ALA A 458 -8.22 13.45 6.39
C ALA A 458 -7.20 14.52 6.86
N ILE A 459 -7.60 15.42 7.76
CA ILE A 459 -6.71 16.46 8.32
C ILE A 459 -5.58 15.82 9.14
N VAL A 460 -5.94 14.91 10.05
CA VAL A 460 -4.95 14.22 10.90
C VAL A 460 -3.96 13.43 10.07
N LEU A 461 -4.43 12.72 9.04
CA LEU A 461 -3.57 12.00 8.09
C LEU A 461 -2.55 12.94 7.45
N VAL A 462 -3.02 14.04 6.85
CA VAL A 462 -2.13 15.00 6.16
C VAL A 462 -1.11 15.58 7.13
N VAL A 463 -1.54 16.00 8.32
CA VAL A 463 -0.65 16.59 9.33
C VAL A 463 0.36 15.57 9.83
N PHE A 464 -0.11 14.40 10.28
CA PHE A 464 0.75 13.33 10.81
C PHE A 464 1.76 12.86 9.76
N CYS A 465 1.29 12.48 8.57
CA CYS A 465 2.16 12.00 7.52
C CYS A 465 3.17 13.07 7.06
N SER A 466 2.74 14.34 6.96
CA SER A 466 3.66 15.44 6.63
C SER A 466 4.75 15.61 7.68
N ILE A 467 4.41 15.64 8.96
CA ILE A 467 5.39 15.79 10.04
C ILE A 467 6.39 14.63 10.00
N MET A 468 5.89 13.40 9.95
CA MET A 468 6.73 12.21 9.99
C MET A 468 7.65 12.10 8.77
N THR A 469 7.12 12.36 7.59
CA THR A 469 7.90 12.24 6.34
C THR A 469 8.89 13.39 6.15
N ILE A 470 8.52 14.63 6.48
CA ILE A 470 9.46 15.77 6.44
C ILE A 470 10.62 15.53 7.42
N ALA A 471 10.30 15.12 8.66
CA ALA A 471 11.32 14.83 9.66
C ALA A 471 12.25 13.72 9.18
N PHE A 472 11.70 12.61 8.70
CA PHE A 472 12.44 11.47 8.21
C PHE A 472 13.34 11.84 7.01
N PHE A 473 12.79 12.43 5.96
CA PHE A 473 13.56 12.73 4.76
C PHE A 473 14.62 13.80 4.99
N LYS A 474 14.36 14.85 5.79
CA LYS A 474 15.38 15.82 6.16
C LYS A 474 16.52 15.21 6.99
N LEU A 475 16.16 14.31 7.92
CA LEU A 475 17.15 13.59 8.72
C LEU A 475 18.00 12.67 7.83
N LEU A 476 17.36 11.92 6.95
CA LEU A 476 18.02 11.01 6.01
C LEU A 476 18.97 11.79 5.07
N ASP A 477 18.53 12.91 4.54
CA ASP A 477 19.33 13.76 3.66
C ASP A 477 20.57 14.32 4.39
N ARG A 478 20.41 14.78 5.64
CA ARG A 478 21.51 15.29 6.47
C ARG A 478 22.60 14.25 6.74
N PHE A 479 22.22 12.98 6.95
CA PHE A 479 23.17 11.93 7.36
C PHE A 479 23.70 11.07 6.22
N GLY A 480 23.03 10.94 5.13
CA GLY A 480 23.39 10.02 4.03
C GLY A 480 23.28 10.60 2.63
N GLY A 481 22.54 11.69 2.48
CA GLY A 481 22.11 12.20 1.19
C GLY A 481 21.03 11.31 0.57
N MET A 482 19.99 11.92 0.04
CA MET A 482 18.88 11.19 -0.60
C MET A 482 19.06 11.11 -2.11
N ARG A 483 19.61 12.17 -2.71
CA ARG A 483 19.71 12.31 -4.16
C ARG A 483 20.97 11.66 -4.70
N SER A 484 20.84 10.98 -5.82
CA SER A 484 21.97 10.45 -6.60
C SER A 484 22.86 11.59 -7.07
N ASP A 485 24.13 11.27 -7.32
CA ASP A 485 25.08 12.27 -7.82
C ASP A 485 24.69 12.69 -9.24
N GLU A 486 24.97 13.94 -9.62
CA GLU A 486 24.54 14.52 -10.90
C GLU A 486 24.99 13.68 -12.10
N ALA A 487 26.24 13.20 -12.08
CA ALA A 487 26.78 12.35 -13.13
C ALA A 487 26.00 11.03 -13.27
N ALA A 488 25.62 10.42 -12.15
CA ALA A 488 24.80 9.19 -12.13
C ALA A 488 23.39 9.45 -12.64
N GLU A 489 22.75 10.57 -12.26
CA GLU A 489 21.43 10.93 -12.75
C GLU A 489 21.43 11.21 -14.27
N ILE A 490 22.50 11.85 -14.80
CA ILE A 490 22.67 12.08 -16.24
C ILE A 490 22.89 10.77 -16.98
N ALA A 491 23.76 9.89 -16.49
CA ALA A 491 24.04 8.59 -17.10
C ALA A 491 22.83 7.63 -17.03
N GLY A 492 22.04 7.76 -15.95
CA GLY A 492 21.00 6.80 -15.56
C GLY A 492 21.48 5.93 -14.40
N LEU A 493 20.54 5.53 -13.52
CA LEU A 493 20.87 4.87 -12.26
C LEU A 493 21.14 3.37 -12.40
N ASP A 494 20.82 2.76 -13.53
CA ASP A 494 20.99 1.31 -13.76
C ASP A 494 22.46 0.89 -13.59
N GLY A 495 23.40 1.55 -14.26
CA GLY A 495 24.83 1.27 -14.11
C GLY A 495 25.38 1.65 -12.74
N PRO A 496 25.31 2.93 -12.33
CA PRO A 496 25.94 3.42 -11.10
C PRO A 496 25.39 2.84 -9.81
N GLU A 497 24.09 2.53 -9.74
CA GLU A 497 23.43 2.09 -8.51
C GLU A 497 23.15 0.58 -8.49
N MET A 498 22.90 -0.02 -9.66
CA MET A 498 22.54 -1.45 -9.78
C MET A 498 23.65 -2.32 -10.35
N GLY A 499 24.60 -1.75 -11.10
CA GLY A 499 25.62 -2.51 -11.82
C GLY A 499 25.05 -3.36 -12.97
N ALA A 500 23.80 -3.12 -13.35
CA ALA A 500 23.09 -3.92 -14.35
C ALA A 500 22.20 -3.01 -15.20
N MET A 501 22.43 -2.99 -16.51
CA MET A 501 21.61 -2.25 -17.46
C MET A 501 20.36 -3.05 -17.81
N ALA A 502 19.20 -2.39 -17.83
CA ALA A 502 17.94 -3.06 -18.20
C ALA A 502 17.89 -3.48 -19.68
N TYR A 503 18.56 -2.72 -20.54
CA TYR A 503 18.54 -2.91 -22.00
C TYR A 503 19.96 -2.84 -22.60
N PRO A 504 20.84 -3.81 -22.31
CA PRO A 504 22.24 -3.74 -22.73
C PRO A 504 22.41 -3.70 -24.25
N ASP A 505 21.64 -4.49 -25.00
CA ASP A 505 21.75 -4.57 -26.47
C ASP A 505 21.45 -3.24 -27.19
N PHE A 506 20.52 -2.44 -26.65
CA PHE A 506 20.21 -1.12 -27.25
C PHE A 506 21.30 -0.10 -27.01
N LEU A 507 22.11 -0.23 -25.97
CA LEU A 507 23.21 0.67 -25.65
C LEU A 507 24.44 0.37 -26.52
N GLU A 508 24.73 -0.89 -26.76
CA GLU A 508 25.78 -1.31 -27.69
C GLU A 508 25.49 -0.83 -29.11
N ALA A 509 24.25 -0.92 -29.57
CA ALA A 509 23.83 -0.40 -30.87
C ALA A 509 24.00 1.13 -30.98
N GLN A 510 23.71 1.90 -29.93
CA GLN A 510 23.94 3.35 -29.91
C GLN A 510 25.43 3.70 -29.87
N GLY A 511 26.24 2.99 -29.10
CA GLY A 511 27.68 3.13 -29.06
C GLY A 511 28.33 2.85 -30.42
N ALA A 512 27.88 1.82 -31.12
CA ALA A 512 28.37 1.47 -32.47
C ALA A 512 27.99 2.53 -33.52
N VAL A 513 26.78 3.12 -33.43
CA VAL A 513 26.35 4.20 -34.33
C VAL A 513 27.16 5.49 -34.12
N PHE A 514 27.52 5.82 -32.89
CA PHE A 514 28.31 7.02 -32.58
C PHE A 514 29.82 6.82 -32.77
N SER A 515 30.34 5.59 -32.69
CA SER A 515 31.76 5.31 -32.83
C SER A 515 32.19 5.05 -34.26
N GLY A 516 31.27 4.85 -35.21
CA GLY A 516 31.61 4.52 -36.61
C GLY A 516 32.39 3.20 -36.78
N ALA A 517 32.40 2.36 -35.73
CA ALA A 517 33.11 1.09 -35.76
C ALA A 517 32.28 0.02 -36.49
N PRO A 518 32.89 -0.81 -37.36
CA PRO A 518 32.20 -1.92 -37.99
C PRO A 518 31.78 -2.95 -36.93
N HIS A 519 30.60 -3.52 -37.08
CA HIS A 519 30.04 -4.54 -36.20
C HIS A 519 31.03 -5.69 -35.97
N GLY A 520 31.73 -5.70 -34.85
CA GLY A 520 32.46 -6.86 -34.36
C GLY A 520 31.46 -7.80 -33.66
N GLY A 521 31.51 -9.08 -33.99
CA GLY A 521 30.66 -10.10 -33.39
C GLY A 521 30.80 -10.19 -31.86
N PRO A 522 29.90 -10.93 -31.16
CA PRO A 522 29.86 -10.99 -29.72
C PRO A 522 31.22 -11.43 -29.14
N PRO A 523 31.66 -10.86 -28.00
CA PRO A 523 32.89 -11.24 -27.33
C PRO A 523 32.87 -12.73 -27.01
N SER A 524 33.93 -13.45 -27.41
CA SER A 524 34.06 -14.87 -27.12
C SER A 524 34.14 -15.10 -25.60
N ALA A 525 33.55 -16.18 -25.13
CA ALA A 525 33.48 -16.56 -23.73
C ALA A 525 34.84 -16.72 -23.00
N GLY A 526 35.97 -16.44 -23.71
CA GLY A 526 37.32 -16.42 -23.17
C GLY A 526 37.69 -15.19 -22.35
N ASN A 527 37.14 -14.00 -22.67
CA ASN A 527 37.54 -12.74 -22.04
C ASN A 527 36.88 -12.50 -20.67
N LEU A 528 35.76 -13.14 -20.37
CA LEU A 528 35.08 -13.03 -19.06
C LEU A 528 35.79 -13.75 -17.90
N ARG A 529 36.71 -14.68 -18.21
CA ARG A 529 37.49 -15.39 -17.17
C ARG A 529 38.73 -14.66 -16.70
N GLU A 530 39.27 -13.71 -17.47
CA GLU A 530 40.44 -12.93 -17.08
C GLU A 530 40.10 -11.73 -16.16
N GLU A 531 38.90 -11.16 -16.28
CA GLU A 531 38.47 -10.04 -15.42
C GLU A 531 37.96 -10.46 -14.04
N LEU A 532 37.50 -11.70 -13.87
CA LEU A 532 37.06 -12.24 -12.57
C LEU A 532 38.18 -12.87 -11.74
N GLY A 533 39.42 -12.86 -12.22
CA GLY A 533 40.61 -13.42 -11.58
C GLY A 533 41.59 -12.36 -11.02
N ARG A 534 41.18 -11.11 -10.92
CA ARG A 534 41.98 -10.02 -10.27
C ARG A 534 41.27 -9.34 -9.14
#